data_27aa51e95e63520492a38eec7d5e228b
#
_entry.id   27aa51e95e63520492a38eec7d5e228b
#
_cell.length_a   1.000
_cell.length_b   1.000
_cell.length_c   1.000
_cell.angle_alpha   90.00
_cell.angle_beta   90.00
_cell.angle_gamma   90.00
#
_symmetry.space_group_name_H-M   'P 1'
#
loop_
_entity.id
_entity.type
_entity.pdbx_description
1 polymer ?
#
loop_
_entity_poly.entity_id
_entity_poly.type
_entity_poly.pdbx_seq_one_letter_code
_entity_poly.pdbx_strand_id
1 'polypeptide(L)'
;TTTLYASDRDVFLFLVDDHNPIEAGRLPDGSPDLYFRGFYCWNSEVGAKTLGMASFYLRAVCQNRNLWGVEDFQEITIRHSKYAASRFAHEAAPALTRFANSSPQGFVNGIKAARQQIVARTDEDRDDFLRKRGFSKAESGKIIEKVLMEEGRPPESIFDFVQGITRLARDKT
;
A
#
# COMPACT_ATOMS: atom_id res chain seq x y z
N THR A 1 -15.99 0.13 3.22
CA THR A 1 -15.83 -1.31 2.93
C THR A 1 -15.03 -1.99 4.02
N THR A 2 -15.45 -3.17 4.42
CA THR A 2 -14.80 -4.00 5.46
C THR A 2 -14.46 -5.37 4.88
N THR A 3 -13.24 -5.85 5.12
CA THR A 3 -12.82 -7.19 4.74
C THR A 3 -12.14 -7.88 5.93
N LEU A 4 -12.57 -9.09 6.24
CA LEU A 4 -12.04 -9.92 7.32
C LEU A 4 -11.34 -11.15 6.71
N TYR A 5 -10.10 -11.38 7.14
CA TYR A 5 -9.36 -12.61 6.91
C TYR A 5 -9.11 -13.29 8.24
N ALA A 6 -9.48 -14.54 8.35
CA ALA A 6 -9.26 -15.33 9.56
C ALA A 6 -8.66 -16.68 9.17
N SER A 7 -7.68 -17.12 9.94
CA SER A 7 -7.12 -18.47 9.93
C SER A 7 -7.25 -19.09 11.32
N ASP A 8 -6.78 -20.30 11.51
CA ASP A 8 -6.76 -20.97 12.81
C ASP A 8 -5.84 -20.27 13.84
N ARG A 9 -5.05 -19.30 13.42
CA ARG A 9 -4.03 -18.65 14.25
C ARG A 9 -4.10 -17.14 14.27
N ASP A 10 -4.49 -16.53 13.16
CA ASP A 10 -4.38 -15.10 12.93
C ASP A 10 -5.68 -14.52 12.37
N VAL A 11 -6.00 -13.32 12.79
CA VAL A 11 -7.13 -12.51 12.27
C VAL A 11 -6.58 -11.21 11.72
N PHE A 12 -7.04 -10.82 10.52
CA PHE A 12 -6.77 -9.52 9.91
C PHE A 12 -8.10 -8.87 9.53
N LEU A 13 -8.29 -7.64 9.98
CA LEU A 13 -9.45 -6.82 9.67
C LEU A 13 -9.00 -5.60 8.88
N PHE A 14 -9.53 -5.43 7.66
CA PHE A 14 -9.30 -4.27 6.81
C PHE A 14 -10.56 -3.41 6.76
N LEU A 15 -10.41 -2.12 7.03
CA LEU A 15 -11.47 -1.12 6.91
C LEU A 15 -10.98 -0.01 5.97
N VAL A 16 -11.85 0.37 5.02
CA VAL A 16 -11.58 1.41 4.03
C VAL A 16 -12.74 2.38 4.02
N ASP A 17 -12.42 3.68 4.10
CA ASP A 17 -13.38 4.77 3.88
C ASP A 17 -13.51 5.00 2.36
N ASP A 18 -14.53 4.39 1.77
CA ASP A 18 -14.84 4.48 0.34
C ASP A 18 -15.75 5.67 0.00
N HIS A 19 -16.12 6.49 0.99
CA HIS A 19 -16.95 7.69 0.79
C HIS A 19 -16.14 8.96 0.57
N ASN A 20 -14.87 8.99 0.99
CA ASN A 20 -14.02 10.17 0.94
C ASN A 20 -12.76 9.92 0.08
N PRO A 21 -12.91 9.88 -1.26
CA PRO A 21 -11.78 9.66 -2.16
C PRO A 21 -10.80 10.82 -2.16
N ILE A 22 -9.53 10.49 -2.34
CA ILE A 22 -8.42 11.44 -2.46
C ILE A 22 -7.86 11.33 -3.87
N GLU A 23 -7.88 12.42 -4.65
CA GLU A 23 -7.26 12.45 -5.96
C GLU A 23 -5.75 12.73 -5.84
N ALA A 24 -4.91 11.83 -6.37
CA ALA A 24 -3.45 11.99 -6.37
C ALA A 24 -2.83 11.91 -7.77
N GLY A 25 -3.60 12.20 -8.80
CA GLY A 25 -3.14 12.24 -10.19
C GLY A 25 -4.22 11.85 -11.19
N ARG A 26 -3.77 11.48 -12.39
CA ARG A 26 -4.63 11.01 -13.47
C ARG A 26 -4.21 9.62 -13.93
N LEU A 27 -5.20 8.84 -14.36
CA LEU A 27 -4.99 7.57 -15.06
C LEU A 27 -4.67 7.80 -16.54
N PRO A 28 -4.19 6.78 -17.29
CA PRO A 28 -3.91 6.91 -18.71
C PRO A 28 -5.10 7.36 -19.56
N ASP A 29 -6.32 7.03 -19.16
CA ASP A 29 -7.57 7.45 -19.81
C ASP A 29 -8.03 8.87 -19.43
N GLY A 30 -7.24 9.59 -18.61
CA GLY A 30 -7.54 10.94 -18.14
C GLY A 30 -8.46 11.02 -16.93
N SER A 31 -9.03 9.91 -16.47
CA SER A 31 -9.84 9.86 -15.26
C SER A 31 -9.00 10.10 -13.99
N PRO A 32 -9.61 10.54 -12.88
CA PRO A 32 -8.88 10.79 -11.64
C PRO A 32 -8.33 9.48 -11.05
N ASP A 33 -7.06 9.51 -10.64
CA ASP A 33 -6.44 8.41 -9.88
C ASP A 33 -6.77 8.59 -8.39
N LEU A 34 -7.74 7.81 -7.93
CA LEU A 34 -8.34 7.93 -6.62
C LEU A 34 -7.70 6.96 -5.62
N TYR A 35 -7.58 7.46 -4.38
CA TYR A 35 -7.11 6.70 -3.23
C TYR A 35 -8.09 6.84 -2.08
N PHE A 36 -8.19 5.80 -1.27
CA PHE A 36 -9.04 5.75 -0.09
C PHE A 36 -8.20 5.54 1.17
N ARG A 37 -8.51 6.25 2.24
CA ARG A 37 -7.94 5.97 3.55
C ARG A 37 -8.45 4.65 4.07
N GLY A 38 -7.57 3.93 4.74
CA GLY A 38 -7.93 2.70 5.43
C GLY A 38 -6.99 2.39 6.57
N PHE A 39 -7.36 1.42 7.35
CA PHE A 39 -6.50 0.80 8.33
C PHE A 39 -6.74 -0.70 8.38
N TYR A 40 -5.75 -1.43 8.81
CA TYR A 40 -5.89 -2.84 9.11
C TYR A 40 -5.44 -3.12 10.53
N CYS A 41 -6.16 -4.02 11.17
CA CYS A 41 -5.83 -4.55 12.47
C CYS A 41 -5.45 -6.02 12.32
N TRP A 42 -4.56 -6.47 13.18
CA TRP A 42 -4.21 -7.88 13.26
C TRP A 42 -4.13 -8.35 14.69
N ASN A 43 -4.43 -9.62 14.88
CA ASN A 43 -4.30 -10.33 16.14
C ASN A 43 -3.88 -11.77 15.90
N SER A 44 -3.17 -12.37 16.83
CA SER A 44 -2.86 -13.80 16.83
C SER A 44 -3.34 -14.44 18.13
N GLU A 45 -4.27 -15.38 18.04
CA GLU A 45 -4.80 -16.09 19.19
C GLU A 45 -3.76 -16.99 19.87
N VAL A 46 -2.79 -17.45 19.10
CA VAL A 46 -1.68 -18.30 19.61
C VAL A 46 -0.47 -17.49 20.09
N GLY A 47 -0.57 -16.15 20.13
CA GLY A 47 0.51 -15.27 20.57
C GLY A 47 1.72 -15.20 19.65
N ALA A 48 1.62 -15.72 18.41
CA ALA A 48 2.69 -15.68 17.43
C ALA A 48 2.96 -14.27 16.88
N LYS A 49 1.95 -13.39 16.92
CA LYS A 49 2.04 -11.97 16.55
C LYS A 49 1.44 -11.11 17.65
N THR A 50 1.87 -9.87 17.73
CA THR A 50 1.26 -8.86 18.60
C THR A 50 -0.14 -8.50 18.13
N LEU A 51 -0.98 -7.97 19.01
CA LEU A 51 -2.16 -7.21 18.61
C LEU A 51 -1.69 -5.88 18.02
N GLY A 52 -2.16 -5.53 16.82
CA GLY A 52 -1.70 -4.30 16.20
C GLY A 52 -2.66 -3.68 15.21
N MET A 53 -2.31 -2.46 14.79
CA MET A 53 -3.02 -1.69 13.79
C MET A 53 -2.04 -0.83 12.99
N ALA A 54 -2.28 -0.72 11.69
CA ALA A 54 -1.60 0.24 10.84
C ALA A 54 -2.57 0.89 9.84
N SER A 55 -2.31 2.12 9.47
CA SER A 55 -3.08 2.83 8.44
C SER A 55 -2.43 2.71 7.07
N PHE A 56 -3.22 2.93 6.03
CA PHE A 56 -2.77 2.89 4.65
C PHE A 56 -3.64 3.78 3.76
N TYR A 57 -3.14 4.04 2.55
CA TYR A 57 -3.93 4.51 1.42
C TYR A 57 -4.08 3.37 0.40
N LEU A 58 -5.32 3.13 -0.04
CA LEU A 58 -5.67 2.11 -1.04
C LEU A 58 -5.97 2.80 -2.37
N ARG A 59 -5.27 2.44 -3.44
CA ARG A 59 -5.56 2.94 -4.80
C ARG A 59 -6.83 2.27 -5.35
N ALA A 60 -7.79 3.08 -5.83
CA ALA A 60 -9.12 2.62 -6.25
C ALA A 60 -9.10 1.65 -7.44
N VAL A 61 -8.28 1.94 -8.44
CA VAL A 61 -8.21 1.14 -9.69
C VAL A 61 -7.39 -0.13 -9.56
N CYS A 62 -6.67 -0.30 -8.49
CA CYS A 62 -5.88 -1.50 -8.30
C CYS A 62 -6.74 -2.64 -7.75
N GLN A 63 -7.14 -3.58 -8.61
CA GLN A 63 -7.54 -4.93 -8.15
C GLN A 63 -6.46 -5.56 -7.25
N ASN A 64 -5.25 -5.02 -7.27
CA ASN A 64 -4.07 -5.45 -6.52
C ASN A 64 -4.07 -5.04 -5.06
N ARG A 65 -5.01 -4.22 -4.57
CA ARG A 65 -5.01 -3.70 -3.20
C ARG A 65 -3.64 -3.13 -2.78
N ASN A 66 -3.02 -2.33 -3.66
CA ASN A 66 -1.75 -1.67 -3.32
C ASN A 66 -1.96 -0.76 -2.13
N LEU A 67 -1.38 -1.16 -1.01
CA LEU A 67 -1.39 -0.40 0.23
C LEU A 67 -0.15 0.49 0.25
N TRP A 68 -0.38 1.79 0.33
CA TRP A 68 0.68 2.77 0.52
C TRP A 68 0.78 3.10 2.01
N GLY A 69 1.99 3.00 2.56
CA GLY A 69 2.25 3.38 3.94
C GLY A 69 2.00 4.87 4.19
N VAL A 70 1.72 5.23 5.42
CA VAL A 70 1.49 6.61 5.86
C VAL A 70 2.65 7.04 6.75
N GLU A 71 3.40 8.08 6.35
CA GLU A 71 4.58 8.54 7.10
C GLU A 71 4.25 9.02 8.52
N ASP A 72 3.07 9.61 8.72
CA ASP A 72 2.66 10.19 10.00
C ASP A 72 1.92 9.23 10.93
N PHE A 73 1.70 7.99 10.51
CA PHE A 73 1.03 7.00 11.32
C PHE A 73 2.01 5.99 11.89
N GLN A 74 2.23 6.10 13.19
CA GLN A 74 2.97 5.08 13.91
C GLN A 74 2.12 3.80 14.00
N GLU A 75 2.68 2.70 13.53
CA GLU A 75 2.13 1.38 13.75
C GLU A 75 1.96 1.14 15.24
N ILE A 76 0.74 0.79 15.66
CA ILE A 76 0.45 0.44 17.04
C ILE A 76 0.62 -1.05 17.18
N THR A 77 1.55 -1.47 18.04
CA THR A 77 1.77 -2.88 18.37
C THR A 77 1.75 -3.09 19.86
N ILE A 78 0.92 -4.03 20.31
CA ILE A 78 0.72 -4.33 21.73
C ILE A 78 1.00 -5.80 21.99
N ARG A 79 1.94 -6.05 22.90
CA ARG A 79 2.23 -7.42 23.35
C ARG A 79 1.02 -8.01 24.06
N HIS A 80 0.73 -9.28 23.82
CA HIS A 80 -0.34 -10.01 24.51
C HIS A 80 -0.14 -9.99 26.03
N SER A 81 -1.16 -9.53 26.72
CA SER A 81 -1.28 -9.53 28.17
C SER A 81 -2.76 -9.43 28.54
N LYS A 82 -3.09 -9.65 29.80
CA LYS A 82 -4.47 -9.46 30.29
C LYS A 82 -5.03 -8.02 30.06
N TYR A 83 -4.16 -7.05 29.81
CA TYR A 83 -4.53 -5.65 29.54
C TYR A 83 -4.44 -5.28 28.07
N ALA A 84 -4.09 -6.19 27.17
CA ALA A 84 -3.83 -5.87 25.77
C ALA A 84 -5.03 -5.21 25.08
N ALA A 85 -6.24 -5.73 25.30
CA ALA A 85 -7.45 -5.17 24.69
C ALA A 85 -7.75 -3.73 25.15
N SER A 86 -7.63 -3.45 26.45
CA SER A 86 -7.87 -2.09 26.98
C SER A 86 -6.79 -1.10 26.52
N ARG A 87 -5.55 -1.52 26.49
CA ARG A 87 -4.43 -0.72 25.93
C ARG A 87 -4.64 -0.41 24.45
N PHE A 88 -5.01 -1.42 23.66
CA PHE A 88 -5.29 -1.24 22.25
C PHE A 88 -6.41 -0.21 22.03
N ALA A 89 -7.54 -0.33 22.72
CA ALA A 89 -8.63 0.62 22.60
C ALA A 89 -8.20 2.05 22.97
N HIS A 90 -7.39 2.19 24.03
CA HIS A 90 -6.88 3.49 24.48
C HIS A 90 -5.90 4.13 23.48
N GLU A 91 -5.05 3.35 22.82
CA GLU A 91 -4.04 3.83 21.86
C GLU A 91 -4.63 3.99 20.45
N ALA A 92 -5.53 3.09 20.04
CA ALA A 92 -6.09 3.05 18.69
C ALA A 92 -7.04 4.21 18.40
N ALA A 93 -7.97 4.52 19.32
CA ALA A 93 -8.98 5.56 19.07
C ALA A 93 -8.38 6.95 18.80
N PRO A 94 -7.42 7.46 19.59
CA PRO A 94 -6.75 8.73 19.28
C PRO A 94 -5.96 8.69 17.97
N ALA A 95 -5.31 7.56 17.63
CA ALA A 95 -4.56 7.41 16.40
C ALA A 95 -5.46 7.44 15.17
N LEU A 96 -6.59 6.73 15.22
CA LEU A 96 -7.60 6.74 14.15
C LEU A 96 -8.19 8.15 13.96
N THR A 97 -8.51 8.84 15.06
CA THR A 97 -9.03 10.22 15.00
C THR A 97 -8.01 11.16 14.36
N ARG A 98 -6.74 11.07 14.73
CA ARG A 98 -5.68 11.87 14.09
C ARG A 98 -5.55 11.56 12.61
N PHE A 99 -5.52 10.28 12.22
CA PHE A 99 -5.43 9.87 10.83
C PHE A 99 -6.63 10.33 10.00
N ALA A 100 -7.85 10.16 10.53
CA ALA A 100 -9.07 10.61 9.85
C ALA A 100 -9.09 12.12 9.59
N ASN A 101 -8.55 12.91 10.52
CA ASN A 101 -8.51 14.37 10.44
C ASN A 101 -7.20 14.92 9.81
N SER A 102 -6.22 14.07 9.51
CA SER A 102 -4.96 14.51 8.90
C SER A 102 -5.16 14.99 7.46
N SER A 103 -4.34 15.95 7.03
CA SER A 103 -4.31 16.36 5.63
C SER A 103 -3.71 15.23 4.77
N PRO A 104 -4.34 14.85 3.63
CA PRO A 104 -3.74 13.90 2.71
C PRO A 104 -2.63 14.52 1.84
N GLN A 105 -2.32 15.80 2.03
CA GLN A 105 -1.44 16.55 1.12
C GLN A 105 -0.02 15.99 1.05
N GLY A 106 0.53 15.52 2.17
CA GLY A 106 1.84 14.86 2.20
C GLY A 106 1.85 13.62 1.30
N PHE A 107 0.86 12.74 1.45
CA PHE A 107 0.69 11.58 0.61
C PHE A 107 0.51 11.94 -0.88
N VAL A 108 -0.36 12.89 -1.20
CA VAL A 108 -0.60 13.37 -2.58
C VAL A 108 0.70 13.90 -3.20
N ASN A 109 1.46 14.69 -2.47
CA ASN A 109 2.75 15.21 -2.92
C ASN A 109 3.77 14.08 -3.15
N GLY A 110 3.82 13.08 -2.27
CA GLY A 110 4.66 11.89 -2.43
C GLY A 110 4.35 11.11 -3.70
N ILE A 111 3.06 10.86 -3.98
CA ILE A 111 2.63 10.19 -5.23
C ILE A 111 3.02 11.02 -6.46
N LYS A 112 2.80 12.34 -6.42
CA LYS A 112 3.19 13.23 -7.52
C LYS A 112 4.70 13.21 -7.75
N ALA A 113 5.49 13.30 -6.69
CA ALA A 113 6.96 13.23 -6.77
C ALA A 113 7.43 11.89 -7.35
N ALA A 114 6.85 10.76 -6.90
CA ALA A 114 7.18 9.43 -7.42
C ALA A 114 6.84 9.28 -8.91
N ARG A 115 5.76 9.90 -9.38
CA ARG A 115 5.39 9.93 -10.80
C ARG A 115 6.33 10.81 -11.64
N GLN A 116 6.81 11.91 -11.08
CA GLN A 116 7.70 12.85 -11.78
C GLN A 116 9.16 12.36 -11.82
N GLN A 117 9.56 11.52 -10.88
CA GLN A 117 10.91 11.00 -10.82
C GLN A 117 11.12 9.89 -11.84
N ILE A 118 11.59 10.26 -13.03
CA ILE A 118 11.93 9.34 -14.10
C ILE A 118 13.29 8.69 -13.78
N VAL A 119 13.34 7.36 -13.82
CA VAL A 119 14.54 6.55 -13.51
C VAL A 119 14.96 5.63 -14.64
N ALA A 120 14.13 5.45 -15.66
CA ALA A 120 14.44 4.65 -16.82
C ALA A 120 13.68 5.17 -18.04
N ARG A 121 14.32 5.23 -19.19
CA ARG A 121 13.70 5.61 -20.46
C ARG A 121 13.84 4.54 -21.54
N THR A 122 14.91 3.75 -21.48
CA THR A 122 15.16 2.65 -22.38
C THR A 122 14.91 1.30 -21.72
N ASP A 123 14.82 0.24 -22.48
CA ASP A 123 14.68 -1.12 -21.94
C ASP A 123 15.92 -1.54 -21.14
N GLU A 124 17.08 -1.07 -21.55
CA GLU A 124 18.34 -1.30 -20.82
C GLU A 124 18.34 -0.62 -19.47
N ASP A 125 17.87 0.64 -19.37
CA ASP A 125 17.72 1.37 -18.10
C ASP A 125 16.76 0.64 -17.17
N ARG A 126 15.64 0.10 -17.69
CA ARG A 126 14.62 -0.62 -16.92
C ARG A 126 15.20 -1.90 -16.31
N ASP A 127 15.88 -2.68 -17.14
CA ASP A 127 16.54 -3.92 -16.69
C ASP A 127 17.62 -3.61 -15.64
N ASP A 128 18.46 -2.62 -15.89
CA ASP A 128 19.54 -2.19 -14.97
C ASP A 128 18.94 -1.68 -13.63
N PHE A 129 17.88 -0.87 -13.68
CA PHE A 129 17.21 -0.37 -12.47
C PHE A 129 16.68 -1.49 -11.57
N LEU A 130 16.07 -2.51 -12.18
CA LEU A 130 15.50 -3.65 -11.45
C LEU A 130 16.60 -4.60 -10.96
N ARG A 131 17.60 -4.90 -11.80
CA ARG A 131 18.72 -5.75 -11.42
C ARG A 131 19.54 -5.20 -10.26
N LYS A 132 19.81 -3.89 -10.23
CA LYS A 132 20.45 -3.22 -9.09
C LYS A 132 19.68 -3.36 -7.77
N ARG A 133 18.39 -3.71 -7.83
CA ARG A 133 17.52 -3.97 -6.69
C ARG A 133 17.30 -5.45 -6.40
N GLY A 134 18.05 -6.32 -7.07
CA GLY A 134 18.07 -7.76 -6.80
C GLY A 134 17.03 -8.57 -7.58
N PHE A 135 16.32 -7.99 -8.53
CA PHE A 135 15.39 -8.75 -9.39
C PHE A 135 16.16 -9.51 -10.47
N SER A 136 15.79 -10.78 -10.69
CA SER A 136 16.28 -11.57 -11.81
C SER A 136 15.74 -11.04 -13.13
N LYS A 137 16.37 -11.40 -14.26
CA LYS A 137 15.92 -11.01 -15.60
C LYS A 137 14.47 -11.45 -15.87
N ALA A 138 14.08 -12.64 -15.42
CA ALA A 138 12.71 -13.15 -15.57
C ALA A 138 11.70 -12.33 -14.75
N GLU A 139 12.07 -11.92 -13.54
CA GLU A 139 11.22 -11.06 -12.69
C GLU A 139 11.12 -9.65 -13.26
N SER A 140 12.23 -9.10 -13.75
CA SER A 140 12.26 -7.79 -14.43
C SER A 140 11.29 -7.77 -15.63
N GLY A 141 11.33 -8.79 -16.48
CA GLY A 141 10.40 -8.91 -17.60
C GLY A 141 8.93 -8.94 -17.16
N LYS A 142 8.61 -9.71 -16.12
CA LYS A 142 7.24 -9.77 -15.56
C LYS A 142 6.80 -8.44 -14.96
N ILE A 143 7.67 -7.71 -14.26
CA ILE A 143 7.37 -6.40 -13.70
C ILE A 143 7.02 -5.42 -14.81
N ILE A 144 7.85 -5.35 -15.85
CA ILE A 144 7.63 -4.46 -17.00
C ILE A 144 6.32 -4.79 -17.72
N GLU A 145 6.05 -6.07 -17.96
CA GLU A 145 4.80 -6.54 -18.58
C GLU A 145 3.56 -6.11 -17.78
N LYS A 146 3.62 -6.24 -16.45
CA LYS A 146 2.49 -5.85 -15.58
C LYS A 146 2.22 -4.35 -15.61
N VAL A 147 3.25 -3.53 -15.64
CA VAL A 147 3.08 -2.09 -15.79
C VAL A 147 2.50 -1.74 -17.16
N LEU A 148 3.00 -2.39 -18.22
CA LEU A 148 2.49 -2.17 -19.57
C LEU A 148 0.98 -2.51 -19.67
N MET A 149 0.54 -3.57 -19.01
CA MET A 149 -0.88 -3.95 -18.95
C MET A 149 -1.75 -2.92 -18.21
N GLU A 150 -1.23 -2.28 -17.17
CA GLU A 150 -2.01 -1.34 -16.33
C GLU A 150 -1.96 0.10 -16.84
N GLU A 151 -0.77 0.55 -17.24
CA GLU A 151 -0.53 1.95 -17.58
C GLU A 151 -0.49 2.18 -19.12
N GLY A 152 -0.59 1.12 -19.92
CA GLY A 152 -0.56 1.18 -21.38
C GLY A 152 0.81 1.60 -21.96
N ARG A 153 1.85 1.70 -21.13
CA ARG A 153 3.22 2.07 -21.48
C ARG A 153 4.24 1.37 -20.58
N PRO A 154 5.50 1.24 -21.03
CA PRO A 154 6.56 0.70 -20.17
C PRO A 154 6.82 1.59 -18.94
N PRO A 155 7.33 1.02 -17.82
CA PRO A 155 7.66 1.80 -16.63
C PRO A 155 8.79 2.79 -16.88
N GLU A 156 8.63 4.02 -16.43
CA GLU A 156 9.63 5.08 -16.50
C GLU A 156 9.90 5.72 -15.15
N SER A 157 8.85 5.90 -14.34
CA SER A 157 8.93 6.57 -13.06
C SER A 157 9.07 5.59 -11.89
N ILE A 158 9.49 6.10 -10.73
CA ILE A 158 9.50 5.35 -9.47
C ILE A 158 8.10 4.77 -9.19
N PHE A 159 7.05 5.55 -9.42
CA PHE A 159 5.67 5.11 -9.23
C PHE A 159 5.35 3.86 -10.06
N ASP A 160 5.69 3.86 -11.35
CA ASP A 160 5.43 2.74 -12.27
C ASP A 160 6.11 1.45 -11.78
N PHE A 161 7.38 1.55 -11.37
CA PHE A 161 8.11 0.39 -10.86
C PHE A 161 7.52 -0.15 -9.57
N VAL A 162 7.10 0.71 -8.64
CA VAL A 162 6.43 0.27 -7.40
C VAL A 162 5.15 -0.47 -7.72
N GLN A 163 4.33 0.01 -8.66
CA GLN A 163 3.11 -0.67 -9.09
C GLN A 163 3.41 -2.09 -9.64
N GLY A 164 4.35 -2.19 -10.56
CA GLY A 164 4.73 -3.48 -11.18
C GLY A 164 5.30 -4.49 -10.17
N ILE A 165 6.17 -4.03 -9.26
CA ILE A 165 6.76 -4.86 -8.20
C ILE A 165 5.69 -5.38 -7.25
N THR A 166 4.78 -4.53 -6.80
CA THR A 166 3.69 -4.89 -5.89
C THR A 166 2.78 -5.92 -6.53
N ARG A 167 2.47 -5.76 -7.82
CA ARG A 167 1.66 -6.73 -8.57
C ARG A 167 2.36 -8.08 -8.71
N LEU A 168 3.65 -8.08 -9.02
CA LEU A 168 4.42 -9.33 -9.08
C LEU A 168 4.44 -10.06 -7.73
N ALA A 169 4.59 -9.32 -6.62
CA ALA A 169 4.61 -9.90 -5.28
C ALA A 169 3.28 -10.61 -4.95
N ARG A 170 2.16 -10.01 -5.32
CA ARG A 170 0.84 -10.60 -5.12
C ARG A 170 0.63 -11.90 -5.90
N ASP A 171 1.11 -11.97 -7.14
CA ASP A 171 0.93 -13.17 -7.97
C ASP A 171 1.76 -14.36 -7.49
N LYS A 172 2.67 -14.15 -6.53
CA LYS A 172 3.48 -15.19 -5.89
C LYS A 172 2.85 -15.74 -4.60
N THR A 173 1.77 -15.09 -4.09
CA THR A 173 1.04 -15.48 -2.88
C THR A 173 -0.22 -16.23 -3.21
#